data_80e3b7b065dc9eddcecaa459c5f4bc6b
#
_entry.id   80e3b7b065dc9eddcecaa459c5f4bc6b
#
_cell.length_a   1.000
_cell.length_b   1.000
_cell.length_c   1.000
_cell.angle_alpha   90.00
_cell.angle_beta   90.00
_cell.angle_gamma   90.00
#
_symmetry.space_group_name_H-M   'P 1'
#
loop_
_entity.id
_entity.type
_entity.pdbx_description
1 polymer ?
#
loop_
_entity_poly.entity_id
_entity_poly.type
_entity_poly.pdbx_seq_one_letter_code
_entity_poly.pdbx_strand_id
1 'polypeptide(L)'
;YMLMENYGKYTGDIEKLDAAVAAYPRMQITNFIPAREFEETVYSVFGGTRKVTNESGRLFVYLDKVTGYTSVTILDTKPVDVSVKSLTETENTYRMRFSCSSESVTSPEYDAIFIKRDDGTVYFYSVSEKYN
;
A
#
# COMPACT_ATOMS: atom_id res chain seq x y z
N TYR A 1 -2.39 -2.90 -3.24
CA TYR A 1 -2.67 -3.23 -4.66
C TYR A 1 -1.72 -2.54 -5.62
N MET A 2 -1.65 -1.21 -5.60
CA MET A 2 -0.70 -0.44 -6.44
C MET A 2 0.75 -0.91 -6.30
N LEU A 3 1.15 -1.28 -5.10
CA LEU A 3 2.48 -1.77 -4.81
C LEU A 3 2.77 -3.09 -5.54
N MET A 4 1.82 -4.01 -5.53
CA MET A 4 1.94 -5.30 -6.20
C MET A 4 1.92 -5.16 -7.72
N GLU A 5 1.03 -4.32 -8.24
CA GLU A 5 0.92 -4.04 -9.65
C GLU A 5 2.20 -3.40 -10.21
N ASN A 6 2.74 -2.44 -9.50
CA ASN A 6 3.98 -1.76 -9.90
C ASN A 6 5.20 -2.66 -9.79
N TYR A 7 5.26 -3.56 -8.82
CA TYR A 7 6.37 -4.47 -8.65
C TYR A 7 6.56 -5.35 -9.90
N GLY A 8 5.53 -6.06 -10.33
CA GLY A 8 5.60 -6.92 -11.51
C GLY A 8 5.97 -6.17 -12.78
N LYS A 9 5.63 -4.88 -12.84
CA LYS A 9 5.87 -4.01 -13.99
C LYS A 9 7.32 -3.53 -14.08
N TYR A 10 7.95 -3.25 -12.94
CA TYR A 10 9.25 -2.57 -12.89
C TYR A 10 10.43 -3.49 -12.57
N THR A 11 10.23 -4.55 -11.84
CA THR A 11 11.33 -5.44 -11.48
C THR A 11 11.57 -6.54 -12.51
N GLY A 12 10.55 -6.96 -13.24
CA GLY A 12 10.66 -7.99 -14.27
C GLY A 12 11.23 -9.31 -13.76
N ASP A 13 11.04 -9.64 -12.48
CA ASP A 13 11.58 -10.85 -11.88
C ASP A 13 10.71 -12.06 -12.26
N ILE A 14 10.89 -12.50 -13.49
CA ILE A 14 10.13 -13.60 -14.10
C ILE A 14 10.41 -14.93 -13.38
N GLU A 15 11.62 -15.16 -12.91
CA GLU A 15 11.98 -16.41 -12.22
C GLU A 15 11.19 -16.60 -10.94
N LYS A 16 11.06 -15.55 -10.14
CA LYS A 16 10.27 -15.58 -8.89
C LYS A 16 8.78 -15.71 -9.17
N LEU A 17 8.29 -15.05 -10.20
CA LEU A 17 6.90 -15.19 -10.63
C LEU A 17 6.62 -16.63 -11.10
N ASP A 18 7.49 -17.20 -11.91
CA ASP A 18 7.35 -18.57 -12.40
C ASP A 18 7.39 -19.59 -11.27
N ALA A 19 8.26 -19.37 -10.27
CA ALA A 19 8.31 -20.21 -9.07
C ALA A 19 6.99 -20.16 -8.29
N ALA A 20 6.38 -19.00 -8.17
CA ALA A 20 5.09 -18.84 -7.50
C ALA A 20 3.97 -19.56 -8.26
N VAL A 21 3.93 -19.40 -9.58
CA VAL A 21 2.96 -20.09 -10.45
C VAL A 21 3.09 -21.62 -10.31
N ALA A 22 4.31 -22.12 -10.33
CA ALA A 22 4.60 -23.55 -10.20
C ALA A 22 4.21 -24.12 -8.83
N ALA A 23 4.40 -23.34 -7.76
CA ALA A 23 4.07 -23.75 -6.40
C ALA A 23 2.55 -23.77 -6.12
N TYR A 24 1.77 -22.98 -6.88
CA TYR A 24 0.32 -22.84 -6.70
C TYR A 24 -0.42 -23.01 -8.04
N PRO A 25 -0.43 -24.24 -8.60
CA PRO A 25 -0.95 -24.44 -9.96
C PRO A 25 -2.45 -24.22 -10.11
N ARG A 26 -3.20 -24.14 -9.01
CA ARG A 26 -4.65 -23.89 -9.01
C ARG A 26 -5.01 -22.41 -8.86
N MET A 27 -4.02 -21.56 -8.62
CA MET A 27 -4.22 -20.12 -8.49
C MET A 27 -3.82 -19.43 -9.79
N GLN A 28 -4.55 -18.38 -10.12
CA GLN A 28 -4.19 -17.50 -11.22
C GLN A 28 -3.26 -16.40 -10.69
N ILE A 29 -1.95 -16.64 -10.75
CA ILE A 29 -0.93 -15.70 -10.27
C ILE A 29 -0.35 -14.96 -11.46
N THR A 30 -0.57 -13.63 -11.49
CA THR A 30 -0.09 -12.75 -12.55
C THR A 30 0.98 -11.78 -12.08
N ASN A 31 1.20 -11.70 -10.77
CA ASN A 31 2.22 -10.85 -10.17
C ASN A 31 2.74 -11.48 -8.86
N PHE A 32 3.92 -11.08 -8.46
CA PHE A 32 4.55 -11.59 -7.25
C PHE A 32 5.52 -10.56 -6.68
N ILE A 33 5.51 -10.39 -5.37
CA ILE A 33 6.51 -9.61 -4.65
C ILE A 33 7.07 -10.46 -3.49
N PRO A 34 8.41 -10.62 -3.38
CA PRO A 34 9.00 -11.27 -2.22
C PRO A 34 8.62 -10.57 -0.91
N ALA A 35 8.41 -11.35 0.15
CA ALA A 35 7.99 -10.80 1.45
C ALA A 35 8.96 -9.74 1.98
N ARG A 36 10.26 -9.92 1.79
CA ARG A 36 11.27 -8.95 2.21
C ARG A 36 11.09 -7.60 1.52
N GLU A 37 10.85 -7.58 0.22
CA GLU A 37 10.64 -6.34 -0.53
C GLU A 37 9.31 -5.68 -0.15
N PHE A 38 8.28 -6.48 0.11
CA PHE A 38 7.02 -5.99 0.62
C PHE A 38 7.21 -5.29 1.98
N GLU A 39 7.94 -5.93 2.90
CA GLU A 39 8.25 -5.36 4.21
C GLU A 39 9.04 -4.05 4.10
N GLU A 40 10.06 -4.01 3.25
CA GLU A 40 10.86 -2.81 3.01
C GLU A 40 10.00 -1.65 2.51
N THR A 41 9.04 -1.92 1.63
CA THR A 41 8.13 -0.91 1.14
C THR A 41 7.17 -0.44 2.23
N VAL A 42 6.62 -1.36 3.02
CA VAL A 42 5.76 -1.01 4.16
C VAL A 42 6.51 -0.12 5.14
N TYR A 43 7.75 -0.45 5.46
CA TYR A 43 8.58 0.38 6.35
C TYR A 43 8.88 1.75 5.75
N SER A 44 9.08 1.82 4.45
CA SER A 44 9.28 3.10 3.77
C SER A 44 8.05 4.02 3.87
N VAL A 45 6.85 3.45 3.72
CA VAL A 45 5.60 4.21 3.73
C VAL A 45 5.11 4.52 5.14
N PHE A 46 5.21 3.55 6.08
CA PHE A 46 4.60 3.62 7.41
C PHE A 46 5.60 3.74 8.57
N GLY A 47 6.90 3.77 8.27
CA GLY A 47 7.94 3.77 9.29
C GLY A 47 8.29 2.36 9.79
N GLY A 48 9.49 2.19 10.34
CA GLY A 48 10.02 0.90 10.80
C GLY A 48 9.71 0.55 12.24
N THR A 49 8.77 1.26 12.89
CA THR A 49 8.47 1.06 14.32
C THR A 49 7.49 -0.08 14.58
N ARG A 50 6.80 -0.54 13.56
CA ARG A 50 5.83 -1.64 13.66
C ARG A 50 6.35 -2.86 12.91
N LYS A 51 6.25 -4.02 13.55
CA LYS A 51 6.62 -5.29 12.91
C LYS A 51 5.58 -5.68 11.86
N VAL A 52 6.03 -6.00 10.66
CA VAL A 52 5.16 -6.56 9.63
C VAL A 52 4.98 -8.06 9.89
N THR A 53 3.73 -8.49 9.98
CA THR A 53 3.38 -9.90 10.06
C THR A 53 2.96 -10.39 8.66
N ASN A 54 3.61 -11.45 8.18
CA ASN A 54 3.31 -12.01 6.87
C ASN A 54 2.04 -12.84 6.93
N GLU A 55 0.96 -12.26 6.42
CA GLU A 55 -0.36 -12.88 6.37
C GLU A 55 -1.16 -12.33 5.21
N SER A 56 -2.16 -13.07 4.78
CA SER A 56 -3.06 -12.59 3.72
C SER A 56 -3.90 -11.43 4.19
N GLY A 57 -4.02 -10.42 3.35
CA GLY A 57 -4.88 -9.28 3.55
C GLY A 57 -6.09 -9.31 2.62
N ARG A 58 -6.83 -8.20 2.59
CA ARG A 58 -8.03 -8.08 1.76
C ARG A 58 -7.71 -7.99 0.27
N LEU A 59 -6.57 -7.38 -0.08
CA LEU A 59 -6.18 -7.09 -1.47
C LEU A 59 -5.02 -7.95 -1.96
N PHE A 60 -4.47 -8.79 -1.10
CA PHE A 60 -3.33 -9.64 -1.44
C PHE A 60 -3.35 -10.93 -0.64
N VAL A 61 -2.72 -11.95 -1.20
CA VAL A 61 -2.60 -13.29 -0.59
C VAL A 61 -1.14 -13.56 -0.30
N TYR A 62 -0.85 -14.00 0.92
CA TYR A 62 0.47 -14.46 1.29
C TYR A 62 0.69 -15.90 0.80
N LEU A 63 1.77 -16.10 0.06
CA LEU A 63 2.16 -17.38 -0.52
C LEU A 63 3.33 -17.95 0.28
N ASP A 64 3.04 -18.77 1.27
CA ASP A 64 4.01 -19.27 2.24
C ASP A 64 5.10 -20.16 1.61
N LYS A 65 4.77 -20.92 0.57
CA LYS A 65 5.73 -21.82 -0.11
C LYS A 65 6.84 -21.07 -0.83
N VAL A 66 6.60 -19.84 -1.23
CA VAL A 66 7.56 -19.00 -1.97
C VAL A 66 7.90 -17.71 -1.22
N THR A 67 7.41 -17.56 -0.01
CA THR A 67 7.66 -16.43 0.90
C THR A 67 7.45 -15.08 0.20
N GLY A 68 6.23 -14.84 -0.21
CA GLY A 68 5.87 -13.61 -0.90
C GLY A 68 4.38 -13.43 -1.04
N TYR A 69 4.00 -12.43 -1.83
CA TYR A 69 2.61 -12.01 -1.99
C TYR A 69 2.20 -11.95 -3.46
N THR A 70 0.93 -12.23 -3.71
CA THR A 70 0.27 -11.92 -4.98
C THR A 70 -0.97 -11.07 -4.71
N SER A 71 -1.29 -10.16 -5.63
CA SER A 71 -2.50 -9.34 -5.52
C SER A 71 -3.73 -10.15 -5.93
N VAL A 72 -4.86 -9.83 -5.28
CA VAL A 72 -6.17 -10.34 -5.68
C VAL A 72 -6.66 -9.51 -6.87
N THR A 73 -7.21 -10.18 -7.89
CA THR A 73 -7.83 -9.48 -9.02
C THR A 73 -9.09 -8.75 -8.55
N ILE A 74 -9.09 -7.43 -8.71
CA ILE A 74 -10.25 -6.58 -8.42
C ILE A 74 -10.91 -6.25 -9.75
N LEU A 75 -12.15 -6.73 -9.94
CA LEU A 75 -12.86 -6.61 -11.22
C LEU A 75 -13.52 -5.24 -11.43
N ASP A 76 -13.67 -4.43 -10.40
CA ASP A 76 -14.43 -3.17 -10.47
C ASP A 76 -13.75 -2.09 -9.65
N THR A 77 -12.56 -1.65 -10.10
CA THR A 77 -11.91 -0.49 -9.49
C THR A 77 -12.46 0.79 -10.12
N LYS A 78 -13.10 1.61 -9.30
CA LYS A 78 -13.53 2.94 -9.71
C LYS A 78 -12.48 3.96 -9.28
N PRO A 79 -12.17 4.95 -10.12
CA PRO A 79 -11.23 6.00 -9.73
C PRO A 79 -11.77 6.78 -8.53
N VAL A 80 -10.86 7.11 -7.61
CA VAL A 80 -11.16 7.93 -6.43
C VAL A 80 -10.38 9.22 -6.56
N ASP A 81 -11.09 10.34 -6.51
CA ASP A 81 -10.47 11.66 -6.49
C ASP A 81 -10.20 12.08 -5.04
N VAL A 82 -9.01 12.58 -4.78
CA VAL A 82 -8.62 13.12 -3.48
C VAL A 82 -8.63 14.63 -3.55
N SER A 83 -9.40 15.27 -2.67
CA SER A 83 -9.47 16.72 -2.54
C SER A 83 -8.77 17.16 -1.26
N VAL A 84 -7.61 17.79 -1.39
CA VAL A 84 -6.86 18.32 -0.24
C VAL A 84 -7.47 19.65 0.18
N LYS A 85 -7.92 19.73 1.43
CA LYS A 85 -8.53 20.93 2.01
C LYS A 85 -7.49 21.84 2.65
N SER A 86 -6.52 21.26 3.35
CA SER A 86 -5.43 22.01 3.97
C SER A 86 -4.22 21.14 4.18
N LEU A 87 -3.06 21.77 4.18
CA LEU A 87 -1.78 21.14 4.50
C LEU A 87 -1.04 22.06 5.48
N THR A 88 -0.74 21.53 6.65
CA THR A 88 -0.03 22.25 7.71
C THR A 88 1.32 21.58 7.97
N GLU A 89 2.38 22.34 7.96
CA GLU A 89 3.72 21.86 8.24
C GLU A 89 4.17 22.33 9.62
N THR A 90 4.73 21.39 10.39
CA THR A 90 5.47 21.69 11.62
C THR A 90 6.93 21.27 11.44
N GLU A 91 7.75 21.42 12.48
CA GLU A 91 9.15 21.01 12.44
C GLU A 91 9.32 19.52 12.08
N ASN A 92 8.45 18.66 12.61
CA ASN A 92 8.59 17.22 12.50
C ASN A 92 7.47 16.53 11.72
N THR A 93 6.40 17.24 11.38
CA THR A 93 5.22 16.62 10.78
C THR A 93 4.63 17.44 9.64
N TYR A 94 3.88 16.74 8.77
CA TYR A 94 2.87 17.33 7.93
C TYR A 94 1.50 16.81 8.37
N ARG A 95 0.53 17.70 8.43
CA ARG A 95 -0.87 17.35 8.66
C ARG A 95 -1.68 17.75 7.43
N MET A 96 -2.35 16.77 6.85
CA MET A 96 -3.18 16.96 5.66
C MET A 96 -4.63 16.68 5.99
N ARG A 97 -5.50 17.63 5.67
CA ARG A 97 -6.95 17.43 5.71
C ARG A 97 -7.44 17.22 4.30
N PHE A 98 -8.20 16.14 4.08
CA PHE A 98 -8.65 15.76 2.75
C PHE A 98 -9.99 15.02 2.81
N SER A 99 -10.65 14.95 1.66
CA SER A 99 -11.80 14.08 1.43
C SER A 99 -11.58 13.29 0.15
N CYS A 100 -12.29 12.19 0.01
CA CYS A 100 -12.26 11.36 -1.19
C CYS A 100 -13.63 11.38 -1.85
N SER A 101 -13.67 11.33 -3.17
CA SER A 101 -14.93 11.23 -3.91
C SER A 101 -14.83 10.21 -5.03
N SER A 102 -15.94 9.53 -5.28
CA SER A 102 -16.09 8.59 -6.38
C SER A 102 -17.55 8.59 -6.81
N GLU A 103 -17.82 8.82 -8.09
CA GLU A 103 -19.17 8.78 -8.66
C GLU A 103 -20.22 9.61 -7.88
N SER A 104 -19.93 10.86 -7.62
CA SER A 104 -20.82 11.78 -6.89
C SER A 104 -21.01 11.49 -5.40
N VAL A 105 -20.33 10.48 -4.87
CA VAL A 105 -20.30 10.20 -3.44
C VAL A 105 -19.03 10.80 -2.86
N THR A 106 -19.16 11.65 -1.84
CA THR A 106 -18.03 12.30 -1.16
C THR A 106 -17.93 11.76 0.27
N SER A 107 -16.72 11.36 0.64
CA SER A 107 -16.43 10.88 1.99
C SER A 107 -16.48 12.03 3.00
N PRO A 108 -16.55 11.74 4.32
CA PRO A 108 -16.19 12.71 5.34
C PRO A 108 -14.76 13.25 5.13
N GLU A 109 -14.44 14.33 5.82
CA GLU A 109 -13.08 14.82 5.87
C GLU A 109 -12.23 13.95 6.79
N TYR A 110 -10.98 13.73 6.40
CA TYR A 110 -9.99 12.99 7.17
C TYR A 110 -8.79 13.88 7.48
N ASP A 111 -8.16 13.61 8.61
CA ASP A 111 -6.86 14.18 8.99
C ASP A 111 -5.81 13.09 8.90
N ALA A 112 -4.82 13.27 8.04
CA ALA A 112 -3.65 12.39 7.95
C ALA A 112 -2.43 13.10 8.54
N ILE A 113 -1.62 12.36 9.27
CA ILE A 113 -0.36 12.84 9.82
C ILE A 113 0.78 12.06 9.18
N PHE A 114 1.75 12.80 8.64
CA PHE A 114 3.00 12.27 8.11
C PHE A 114 4.15 12.78 8.96
N ILE A 115 5.12 11.92 9.22
CA ILE A 115 6.30 12.29 10.00
C ILE A 115 7.47 12.47 9.06
N LYS A 116 8.22 13.57 9.27
CA LYS A 116 9.42 13.89 8.51
C LYS A 116 10.60 13.05 9.00
N ARG A 117 11.34 12.48 8.06
CA ARG A 117 12.64 11.86 8.33
C ARG A 117 13.76 12.89 8.16
N ASP A 118 14.92 12.59 8.73
CA ASP A 118 16.11 13.46 8.62
C ASP A 118 16.60 13.63 7.18
N ASP A 119 16.32 12.67 6.31
CA ASP A 119 16.70 12.71 4.90
C ASP A 119 15.74 13.56 4.01
N GLY A 120 14.72 14.17 4.61
CA GLY A 120 13.71 14.97 3.90
C GLY A 120 12.54 14.17 3.36
N THR A 121 12.53 12.85 3.48
CA THR A 121 11.37 12.03 3.13
C THR A 121 10.35 12.02 4.26
N VAL A 122 9.14 11.55 3.97
CA VAL A 122 8.07 11.43 4.96
C VAL A 122 7.53 10.01 4.99
N TYR A 123 6.96 9.63 6.13
CA TYR A 123 6.19 8.40 6.21
C TYR A 123 4.82 8.66 6.84
N PHE A 124 3.87 7.81 6.48
CA PHE A 124 2.50 7.88 6.98
C PHE A 124 2.45 7.39 8.43
N TYR A 125 1.85 8.18 9.29
CA TYR A 125 1.74 7.86 10.72
C TYR A 125 0.32 7.48 11.11
N SER A 126 -0.66 8.33 10.77
CA SER A 126 -2.05 8.07 11.14
C SER A 126 -3.02 8.78 10.21
N VAL A 127 -4.22 8.24 10.15
CA VAL A 127 -5.37 8.90 9.55
C VAL A 127 -6.57 8.75 10.50
N SER A 128 -7.32 9.81 10.66
CA SER A 128 -8.54 9.80 11.47
C SER A 128 -9.62 10.61 10.77
N GLU A 129 -10.88 10.21 10.98
CA GLU A 129 -12.01 11.00 10.53
C GLU A 129 -12.10 12.28 11.37
N LYS A 130 -12.32 13.41 10.69
CA LYS A 130 -12.52 14.68 11.39
C LYS A 130 -13.90 14.70 12.01
N TYR A 131 -13.94 14.83 13.32
CA TYR A 131 -15.17 15.08 14.06
C TYR A 131 -15.35 16.58 14.27
N ASN A 132 -16.52 17.04 13.96
CA ASN A 132 -16.91 18.44 14.25
C ASN A 132 -17.41 18.58 15.70
#